data_7ffe42040959cb29081c5c63910dd4d4
#
_entry.id   7ffe42040959cb29081c5c63910dd4d4
#
_cell.length_a   1.000
_cell.length_b   1.000
_cell.length_c   1.000
_cell.angle_alpha   90.00
_cell.angle_beta   90.00
_cell.angle_gamma   90.00
#
_symmetry.space_group_name_H-M   'P 1'
#
loop_
_entity.id
_entity.type
_entity.pdbx_description
1 polymer ?
#
loop_
_entity_poly.entity_id
_entity_poly.type
_entity_poly.pdbx_seq_one_letter_code
_entity_poly.pdbx_strand_id
1 'polypeptide(L)'
;SSDLAFPVLKRILDKITGDASVYQSPTDMGVNRAGFGIIDDDICREAAKQEIIRRYLLAEVSYKKGKIDESVLERTKLLMEEVGATRYDRKVVAPAEEYAEMKRAENERYENVIVAAIELPDGRIVTGRSSHRMAASAAMILNAVKTLAGLADDIPVISAQVLENLQKMN
;
A
#
# COMPACT_ATOMS: atom_id res chain seq x y z
N SER A 1 0.91 -24.57 -3.72
CA SER A 1 -0.07 -25.38 -2.94
C SER A 1 0.38 -25.70 -1.51
N SER A 2 1.64 -25.52 -1.16
CA SER A 2 2.15 -25.71 0.20
C SER A 2 1.68 -24.62 1.17
N ASP A 3 1.43 -23.42 0.69
CA ASP A 3 1.08 -22.25 1.52
C ASP A 3 -0.31 -22.32 2.18
N LEU A 4 -1.19 -23.21 1.69
CA LEU A 4 -2.52 -23.43 2.27
C LEU A 4 -2.58 -24.63 3.25
N ALA A 5 -1.64 -25.57 3.15
CA ALA A 5 -1.65 -26.77 3.96
C ALA A 5 -1.26 -26.49 5.42
N PHE A 6 -0.30 -25.62 5.65
CA PHE A 6 0.22 -25.30 6.97
C PHE A 6 -0.80 -24.62 7.90
N PRO A 7 -1.51 -23.57 7.50
CA PRO A 7 -2.54 -22.95 8.35
C PRO A 7 -3.69 -23.91 8.69
N VAL A 8 -4.07 -24.76 7.75
CA VAL A 8 -5.14 -25.75 7.97
C VAL A 8 -4.68 -26.83 8.95
N LEU A 9 -3.45 -27.33 8.79
CA LEU A 9 -2.87 -28.33 9.70
C LEU A 9 -2.71 -27.79 11.13
N LYS A 10 -2.25 -26.57 11.25
CA LYS A 10 -2.15 -25.88 12.55
C LYS A 10 -3.52 -25.78 13.22
N ARG A 11 -4.54 -25.29 12.52
CA ARG A 11 -5.91 -25.20 13.07
C ARG A 11 -6.50 -26.54 13.49
N ILE A 12 -6.21 -27.60 12.73
CA ILE A 12 -6.66 -28.96 13.08
C ILE A 12 -5.97 -29.42 14.34
N LEU A 13 -4.67 -29.25 14.46
CA LEU A 13 -3.90 -29.66 15.64
C LEU A 13 -4.28 -28.86 16.89
N ASP A 14 -4.42 -27.52 16.75
CA ASP A 14 -4.88 -26.65 17.84
C ASP A 14 -6.26 -27.09 18.38
N LYS A 15 -7.17 -27.53 17.49
CA LYS A 15 -8.50 -28.02 17.87
C LYS A 15 -8.46 -29.43 18.54
N ILE A 16 -7.55 -30.29 18.11
CA ILE A 16 -7.43 -31.65 18.64
C ILE A 16 -6.72 -31.63 19.98
N THR A 17 -5.68 -30.82 20.13
CA THR A 17 -4.84 -30.82 21.34
C THR A 17 -5.28 -29.79 22.38
N GLY A 18 -6.06 -28.78 21.99
CA GLY A 18 -6.42 -27.68 22.86
C GLY A 18 -5.25 -26.76 23.22
N ASP A 19 -4.08 -26.97 22.61
CA ASP A 19 -2.85 -26.24 22.89
C ASP A 19 -2.24 -25.72 21.62
N ALA A 20 -2.25 -24.38 21.43
CA ALA A 20 -1.70 -23.69 20.29
C ALA A 20 -0.16 -23.77 20.18
N SER A 21 0.51 -24.27 21.20
CA SER A 21 1.97 -24.43 21.25
C SER A 21 2.48 -25.75 20.67
N VAL A 22 1.59 -26.72 20.45
CA VAL A 22 1.97 -28.07 20.00
C VAL A 22 2.50 -28.10 18.58
N TYR A 23 2.01 -27.21 17.73
CA TYR A 23 2.52 -27.11 16.36
C TYR A 23 3.10 -25.72 16.12
N GLN A 24 4.40 -25.68 16.06
CA GLN A 24 5.15 -24.52 15.61
C GLN A 24 5.69 -24.79 14.20
N SER A 25 5.70 -23.77 13.34
CA SER A 25 6.30 -23.93 12.01
C SER A 25 7.78 -24.33 12.15
N PRO A 26 8.38 -24.99 11.15
CA PRO A 26 9.82 -25.29 11.17
C PRO A 26 10.68 -24.04 11.41
N THR A 27 10.20 -22.87 11.03
CA THR A 27 10.80 -21.55 11.30
C THR A 27 10.73 -21.18 12.78
N ASP A 28 9.65 -21.54 13.48
CA ASP A 28 9.49 -21.25 14.91
C ASP A 28 10.24 -22.26 15.79
N MET A 29 10.47 -23.50 15.28
CA MET A 29 11.04 -24.59 16.05
C MET A 29 12.57 -24.70 16.03
N GLY A 30 13.27 -24.10 15.08
CA GLY A 30 14.71 -24.33 14.99
C GLY A 30 15.52 -23.23 14.37
N VAL A 31 15.19 -22.84 13.17
CA VAL A 31 16.01 -21.89 12.40
C VAL A 31 15.92 -20.47 12.96
N ASN A 32 14.75 -20.09 13.50
CA ASN A 32 14.56 -18.75 14.08
C ASN A 32 15.24 -18.55 15.43
N ARG A 33 15.40 -19.61 16.24
CA ARG A 33 16.13 -19.46 17.52
C ARG A 33 17.63 -19.16 17.32
N ALA A 34 18.23 -19.65 16.23
CA ALA A 34 19.57 -19.26 15.83
C ALA A 34 19.60 -17.87 15.17
N GLY A 35 18.48 -17.43 14.63
CA GLY A 35 18.30 -16.16 13.91
C GLY A 35 17.90 -14.95 14.75
N PHE A 36 17.58 -15.12 16.05
CA PHE A 36 17.17 -14.02 16.95
C PHE A 36 18.16 -12.83 17.00
N GLY A 37 19.41 -13.03 16.58
CA GLY A 37 20.37 -11.95 16.41
C GLY A 37 20.45 -11.34 15.00
N ILE A 38 19.66 -11.87 14.04
CA ILE A 38 19.76 -11.51 12.62
C ILE A 38 18.43 -10.96 12.09
N ILE A 39 17.30 -11.34 12.68
CA ILE A 39 15.95 -10.98 12.21
C ILE A 39 15.22 -10.23 13.32
N ASP A 40 14.72 -9.04 13.00
CA ASP A 40 13.78 -8.31 13.82
C ASP A 40 12.36 -8.77 13.49
N ASP A 41 11.76 -9.55 14.40
CA ASP A 41 10.44 -10.13 14.21
C ASP A 41 9.33 -9.06 14.10
N ASP A 42 9.49 -7.94 14.78
CA ASP A 42 8.49 -6.86 14.74
C ASP A 42 8.53 -6.14 13.40
N ILE A 43 9.72 -5.87 12.87
CA ILE A 43 9.88 -5.34 11.51
C ILE A 43 9.33 -6.32 10.47
N CYS A 44 9.59 -7.63 10.63
CA CYS A 44 9.09 -8.64 9.73
C CYS A 44 7.56 -8.75 9.76
N ARG A 45 6.93 -8.68 10.94
CA ARG A 45 5.47 -8.67 11.09
C ARG A 45 4.85 -7.43 10.47
N GLU A 46 5.43 -6.25 10.70
CA GLU A 46 4.93 -5.01 10.10
C GLU A 46 5.07 -5.05 8.58
N ALA A 47 6.20 -5.52 8.05
CA ALA A 47 6.38 -5.67 6.61
C ALA A 47 5.37 -6.66 6.00
N ALA A 48 5.10 -7.78 6.67
CA ALA A 48 4.08 -8.74 6.25
C ALA A 48 2.67 -8.13 6.28
N LYS A 49 2.33 -7.37 7.33
CA LYS A 49 1.08 -6.63 7.44
C LYS A 49 0.91 -5.66 6.29
N GLN A 50 1.93 -4.86 5.98
CA GLN A 50 1.92 -3.91 4.87
C GLN A 50 1.75 -4.60 3.50
N GLU A 51 2.35 -5.77 3.31
CA GLU A 51 2.17 -6.55 2.09
C GLU A 51 0.75 -7.12 1.95
N ILE A 52 0.13 -7.56 3.04
CA ILE A 52 -1.26 -8.01 3.05
C ILE A 52 -2.20 -6.87 2.65
N ILE A 53 -2.01 -5.68 3.24
CA ILE A 53 -2.79 -4.48 2.87
C ILE A 53 -2.60 -4.14 1.40
N ARG A 54 -1.36 -4.17 0.90
CA ARG A 54 -1.06 -3.91 -0.52
C ARG A 54 -1.81 -4.88 -1.44
N ARG A 55 -1.82 -6.18 -1.10
CA ARG A 55 -2.54 -7.20 -1.88
C ARG A 55 -4.04 -6.97 -1.88
N TYR A 56 -4.61 -6.61 -0.73
CA TYR A 56 -6.01 -6.25 -0.65
C TYR A 56 -6.37 -5.06 -1.54
N LEU A 57 -5.62 -3.96 -1.45
CA LEU A 57 -5.85 -2.77 -2.28
C LEU A 57 -5.71 -3.07 -3.79
N LEU A 58 -4.75 -3.92 -4.17
CA LEU A 58 -4.59 -4.36 -5.55
C LEU A 58 -5.76 -5.23 -6.02
N ALA A 59 -6.25 -6.13 -5.16
CA ALA A 59 -7.43 -6.94 -5.44
C ALA A 59 -8.68 -6.07 -5.60
N GLU A 60 -8.88 -5.08 -4.73
CA GLU A 60 -10.00 -4.13 -4.82
C GLU A 60 -10.01 -3.39 -6.18
N VAL A 61 -8.85 -2.88 -6.61
CA VAL A 61 -8.70 -2.24 -7.92
C VAL A 61 -8.96 -3.21 -9.07
N SER A 62 -8.45 -4.44 -8.96
CA SER A 62 -8.62 -5.47 -9.98
C SER A 62 -10.07 -5.93 -10.11
N TYR A 63 -10.78 -6.05 -8.99
CA TYR A 63 -12.20 -6.36 -8.94
C TYR A 63 -13.03 -5.24 -9.60
N LYS A 64 -12.80 -3.98 -9.24
CA LYS A 64 -13.46 -2.82 -9.87
C LYS A 64 -13.23 -2.74 -11.38
N LYS A 65 -12.11 -3.28 -11.87
CA LYS A 65 -11.79 -3.40 -13.31
C LYS A 65 -12.35 -4.67 -13.96
N GLY A 66 -13.08 -5.50 -13.24
CA GLY A 66 -13.62 -6.77 -13.75
C GLY A 66 -12.56 -7.83 -14.09
N LYS A 67 -11.36 -7.74 -13.49
CA LYS A 67 -10.23 -8.64 -13.78
C LYS A 67 -10.17 -9.86 -12.87
N ILE A 68 -10.84 -9.82 -11.74
CA ILE A 68 -10.92 -10.92 -10.77
C ILE A 68 -12.33 -11.07 -10.24
N ASP A 69 -12.66 -12.26 -9.77
CA ASP A 69 -13.93 -12.56 -9.13
C ASP A 69 -13.99 -12.01 -7.70
N GLU A 70 -15.20 -11.78 -7.21
CA GLU A 70 -15.47 -11.32 -5.84
C GLU A 70 -14.86 -12.25 -4.78
N SER A 71 -14.85 -13.56 -5.04
CA SER A 71 -14.27 -14.54 -4.13
C SER A 71 -12.77 -14.32 -3.87
N VAL A 72 -12.04 -13.74 -4.82
CA VAL A 72 -10.62 -13.39 -4.65
C VAL A 72 -10.48 -12.16 -3.76
N LEU A 73 -11.34 -11.16 -3.97
CA LEU A 73 -11.37 -9.97 -3.11
C LEU A 73 -11.72 -10.34 -1.66
N GLU A 74 -12.76 -11.13 -1.45
CA GLU A 74 -13.17 -11.58 -0.12
C GLU A 74 -12.07 -12.36 0.62
N ARG A 75 -11.30 -13.23 -0.07
CA ARG A 75 -10.15 -13.91 0.55
C ARG A 75 -9.08 -12.95 1.04
N THR A 76 -8.77 -11.93 0.25
CA THR A 76 -7.76 -10.93 0.66
C THR A 76 -8.25 -10.08 1.81
N LYS A 77 -9.55 -9.79 1.85
CA LYS A 77 -10.21 -9.08 2.96
C LYS A 77 -10.16 -9.89 4.24
N LEU A 78 -10.56 -11.18 4.19
CA LEU A 78 -10.48 -12.08 5.34
C LEU A 78 -9.06 -12.20 5.90
N LEU A 79 -8.05 -12.29 5.02
CA LEU A 79 -6.66 -12.32 5.44
C LEU A 79 -6.24 -11.03 6.15
N MET A 80 -6.71 -9.88 5.67
CA MET A 80 -6.44 -8.58 6.30
C MET A 80 -7.11 -8.49 7.68
N GLU A 81 -8.35 -8.97 7.81
CA GLU A 81 -9.07 -9.04 9.08
C GLU A 81 -8.40 -10.02 10.08
N GLU A 82 -7.90 -11.17 9.61
CA GLU A 82 -7.23 -12.17 10.43
C GLU A 82 -5.96 -11.62 11.09
N VAL A 83 -5.23 -10.74 10.43
CA VAL A 83 -4.04 -10.07 11.00
C VAL A 83 -4.38 -8.76 11.72
N GLY A 84 -5.66 -8.44 11.89
CA GLY A 84 -6.13 -7.22 12.55
C GLY A 84 -5.69 -5.94 11.83
N ALA A 85 -5.56 -6.01 10.50
CA ALA A 85 -5.15 -4.87 9.68
C ALA A 85 -6.33 -4.17 9.02
N THR A 86 -6.18 -2.88 8.79
CA THR A 86 -7.09 -2.06 7.99
C THR A 86 -6.31 -1.39 6.86
N ARG A 87 -7.02 -0.89 5.85
CA ARG A 87 -6.38 -0.11 4.76
C ARG A 87 -5.65 1.14 5.29
N TYR A 88 -6.11 1.70 6.41
CA TYR A 88 -5.56 2.91 7.03
C TYR A 88 -4.27 2.66 7.82
N ASP A 89 -3.93 1.42 8.12
CA ASP A 89 -2.60 1.06 8.64
C ASP A 89 -1.48 1.31 7.61
N ARG A 90 -1.86 1.52 6.34
CA ARG A 90 -0.94 2.06 5.34
C ARG A 90 -0.99 3.58 5.38
N LYS A 91 0.03 4.19 5.95
CA LYS A 91 0.11 5.62 6.28
C LYS A 91 -0.26 6.58 5.14
N VAL A 92 -0.05 6.19 3.89
CA VAL A 92 -0.34 7.03 2.72
C VAL A 92 -1.81 7.05 2.33
N VAL A 93 -2.65 6.14 2.84
CA VAL A 93 -4.05 5.99 2.40
C VAL A 93 -4.90 7.16 2.87
N ALA A 94 -4.92 7.43 4.17
CA ALA A 94 -5.73 8.54 4.72
C ALA A 94 -5.36 9.89 4.10
N PRO A 95 -4.08 10.31 4.04
CA PRO A 95 -3.71 11.57 3.40
C PRO A 95 -4.07 11.65 1.90
N ALA A 96 -4.04 10.52 1.19
CA ALA A 96 -4.45 10.49 -0.21
C ALA A 96 -5.96 10.71 -0.37
N GLU A 97 -6.77 10.06 0.48
CA GLU A 97 -8.23 10.21 0.48
C GLU A 97 -8.65 11.62 0.91
N GLU A 98 -8.09 12.15 1.99
CA GLU A 98 -8.32 13.52 2.45
C GLU A 98 -7.99 14.58 1.38
N TYR A 99 -6.86 14.40 0.70
CA TYR A 99 -6.47 15.29 -0.38
C TYR A 99 -7.43 15.21 -1.58
N ALA A 100 -7.91 13.99 -1.91
CA ALA A 100 -8.89 13.82 -2.97
C ALA A 100 -10.23 14.46 -2.63
N GLU A 101 -10.70 14.33 -1.38
CA GLU A 101 -11.93 14.94 -0.90
C GLU A 101 -11.83 16.48 -0.89
N MET A 102 -10.72 17.01 -0.39
CA MET A 102 -10.45 18.45 -0.42
C MET A 102 -10.52 18.98 -1.86
N LYS A 103 -9.92 18.29 -2.83
CA LYS A 103 -9.95 18.74 -4.23
C LYS A 103 -11.33 18.62 -4.86
N ARG A 104 -12.11 17.61 -4.54
CA ARG A 104 -13.51 17.49 -4.98
C ARG A 104 -14.37 18.63 -4.44
N ALA A 105 -14.16 19.01 -3.19
CA ALA A 105 -14.88 20.13 -2.56
C ALA A 105 -14.50 21.49 -3.16
N GLU A 106 -13.26 21.64 -3.67
CA GLU A 106 -12.81 22.90 -4.29
C GLU A 106 -13.50 23.18 -5.64
N ASN A 107 -13.74 22.17 -6.46
CA ASN A 107 -14.27 22.36 -7.79
C ASN A 107 -14.86 21.08 -8.39
N GLU A 108 -16.03 21.16 -9.00
CA GLU A 108 -16.71 20.06 -9.71
C GLU A 108 -15.83 19.38 -10.79
N ARG A 109 -14.86 20.10 -11.37
CA ARG A 109 -13.89 19.51 -12.31
C ARG A 109 -13.04 18.42 -11.71
N TYR A 110 -12.98 18.34 -10.38
CA TYR A 110 -12.20 17.34 -9.64
C TYR A 110 -13.05 16.18 -9.11
N GLU A 111 -14.29 16.02 -9.55
CA GLU A 111 -15.16 14.90 -9.15
C GLU A 111 -14.46 13.56 -9.32
N ASN A 112 -13.76 13.37 -10.44
CA ASN A 112 -13.02 12.15 -10.76
C ASN A 112 -11.49 12.31 -10.59
N VAL A 113 -11.05 13.16 -9.66
CA VAL A 113 -9.62 13.38 -9.42
C VAL A 113 -8.95 12.08 -8.98
N ILE A 114 -7.83 11.76 -9.62
CA ILE A 114 -6.94 10.66 -9.20
C ILE A 114 -5.83 11.28 -8.37
N VAL A 115 -5.57 10.69 -7.21
CA VAL A 115 -4.52 11.12 -6.28
C VAL A 115 -3.54 9.99 -6.08
N ALA A 116 -2.27 10.35 -5.95
CA ALA A 116 -1.20 9.48 -5.50
C ALA A 116 -0.53 10.08 -4.26
N ALA A 117 -0.03 9.25 -3.37
CA ALA A 117 0.71 9.67 -2.18
C ALA A 117 1.95 8.80 -1.97
N ILE A 118 2.99 9.38 -1.40
CA ILE A 118 4.24 8.70 -1.07
C ILE A 118 4.72 9.16 0.32
N GLU A 119 5.22 8.22 1.10
CA GLU A 119 5.95 8.49 2.34
C GLU A 119 7.42 8.69 2.02
N LEU A 120 7.98 9.82 2.45
CA LEU A 120 9.39 10.12 2.33
C LEU A 120 10.20 9.44 3.45
N PRO A 121 11.53 9.30 3.32
CA PRO A 121 12.39 8.67 4.35
C PRO A 121 12.32 9.33 5.72
N ASP A 122 11.94 10.60 5.79
CA ASP A 122 11.76 11.35 7.03
C ASP A 122 10.34 11.24 7.62
N GLY A 123 9.48 10.39 7.01
CA GLY A 123 8.10 10.16 7.45
C GLY A 123 7.07 11.17 6.94
N ARG A 124 7.47 12.22 6.23
CA ARG A 124 6.53 13.15 5.59
C ARG A 124 5.78 12.45 4.46
N ILE A 125 4.51 12.77 4.31
CA ILE A 125 3.70 12.24 3.22
C ILE A 125 3.47 13.36 2.21
N VAL A 126 3.76 13.06 0.95
CA VAL A 126 3.60 13.97 -0.16
C VAL A 126 2.54 13.42 -1.11
N THR A 127 1.62 14.28 -1.51
CA THR A 127 0.53 13.93 -2.43
C THR A 127 0.73 14.61 -3.79
N GLY A 128 0.10 14.02 -4.80
CA GLY A 128 0.00 14.60 -6.12
C GLY A 128 -1.32 14.22 -6.77
N ARG A 129 -1.92 15.11 -7.53
CA ARG A 129 -3.17 14.86 -8.24
C ARG A 129 -2.95 14.78 -9.75
N SER A 130 -3.83 14.05 -10.42
CA SER A 130 -3.88 14.06 -11.86
C SER A 130 -4.34 15.43 -12.39
N SER A 131 -3.82 15.80 -13.52
CA SER A 131 -4.26 16.93 -14.32
C SER A 131 -4.32 16.50 -15.77
N HIS A 132 -4.83 17.36 -16.63
CA HIS A 132 -4.83 17.09 -18.05
C HIS A 132 -3.42 17.03 -18.69
N ARG A 133 -2.41 17.48 -17.94
CA ARG A 133 -1.01 17.51 -18.38
C ARG A 133 -0.14 16.44 -17.73
N MET A 134 -0.58 15.86 -16.63
CA MET A 134 0.29 15.00 -15.82
C MET A 134 -0.52 13.97 -15.02
N ALA A 135 -0.04 12.73 -15.00
CA ALA A 135 -0.59 11.69 -14.14
C ALA A 135 -0.33 11.99 -12.65
N ALA A 136 -1.20 11.51 -11.77
CA ALA A 136 -1.08 11.73 -10.33
C ALA A 136 0.27 11.27 -9.76
N SER A 137 0.79 10.12 -10.22
CA SER A 137 2.10 9.59 -9.80
C SER A 137 3.26 10.51 -10.20
N ALA A 138 3.23 11.08 -11.40
CA ALA A 138 4.25 12.02 -11.85
C ALA A 138 4.21 13.31 -11.03
N ALA A 139 3.02 13.86 -10.79
CA ALA A 139 2.84 15.04 -9.95
C ALA A 139 3.34 14.79 -8.51
N MET A 140 3.02 13.64 -7.94
CA MET A 140 3.50 13.22 -6.62
C MET A 140 5.04 13.14 -6.56
N ILE A 141 5.69 12.55 -7.56
CA ILE A 141 7.15 12.44 -7.62
C ILE A 141 7.79 13.84 -7.70
N LEU A 142 7.25 14.74 -8.53
CA LEU A 142 7.75 16.12 -8.62
C LEU A 142 7.59 16.87 -7.29
N ASN A 143 6.45 16.72 -6.63
CA ASN A 143 6.23 17.31 -5.31
C ASN A 143 7.20 16.73 -4.27
N ALA A 144 7.47 15.41 -4.32
CA ALA A 144 8.44 14.76 -3.45
C ALA A 144 9.87 15.32 -3.66
N VAL A 145 10.28 15.48 -4.92
CA VAL A 145 11.58 16.09 -5.26
C VAL A 145 11.67 17.52 -4.73
N LYS A 146 10.64 18.34 -4.92
CA LYS A 146 10.60 19.71 -4.37
C LYS A 146 10.73 19.70 -2.84
N THR A 147 9.97 18.85 -2.18
CA THR A 147 9.96 18.72 -0.72
C THR A 147 11.34 18.31 -0.18
N LEU A 148 11.99 17.33 -0.83
CA LEU A 148 13.33 16.87 -0.44
C LEU A 148 14.42 17.91 -0.71
N ALA A 149 14.28 18.67 -1.80
CA ALA A 149 15.22 19.73 -2.17
C ALA A 149 14.97 21.05 -1.41
N GLY A 150 13.91 21.14 -0.59
CA GLY A 150 13.53 22.38 0.09
C GLY A 150 13.11 23.50 -0.85
N LEU A 151 12.57 23.15 -2.05
CA LEU A 151 12.12 24.11 -3.03
C LEU A 151 10.68 24.52 -2.73
N ALA A 152 10.39 25.81 -2.94
CA ALA A 152 9.03 26.31 -2.82
C ALA A 152 8.12 25.76 -3.94
N ASP A 153 6.82 25.67 -3.67
CA ASP A 153 5.85 25.04 -4.58
C ASP A 153 5.68 25.78 -5.91
N ASP A 154 5.94 27.08 -5.91
CA ASP A 154 5.86 27.95 -7.09
C ASP A 154 7.07 27.80 -8.04
N ILE A 155 8.17 27.18 -7.59
CA ILE A 155 9.34 26.96 -8.45
C ILE A 155 9.04 25.86 -9.47
N PRO A 156 9.10 26.16 -10.79
CA PRO A 156 8.89 25.16 -11.83
C PRO A 156 10.10 24.22 -11.92
N VAL A 157 9.90 22.92 -11.66
CA VAL A 157 10.94 21.88 -11.81
C VAL A 157 11.05 21.41 -13.26
N ILE A 158 9.99 21.57 -14.05
CA ILE A 158 9.95 21.23 -15.47
C ILE A 158 9.86 22.54 -16.26
N SER A 159 10.77 22.72 -17.22
CA SER A 159 10.73 23.92 -18.08
C SER A 159 9.47 23.94 -18.95
N ALA A 160 8.98 25.15 -19.24
CA ALA A 160 7.82 25.34 -20.12
C ALA A 160 8.00 24.66 -21.47
N GLN A 161 9.22 24.68 -22.02
CA GLN A 161 9.56 24.06 -23.28
C GLN A 161 9.41 22.53 -23.30
N VAL A 162 9.73 21.86 -22.18
CA VAL A 162 9.51 20.41 -22.04
C VAL A 162 8.02 20.11 -21.94
N LEU A 163 7.25 20.93 -21.24
CA LEU A 163 5.80 20.77 -21.14
C LEU A 163 5.11 20.96 -22.49
N GLU A 164 5.54 21.92 -23.31
CA GLU A 164 5.02 22.12 -24.68
C GLU A 164 5.34 20.91 -25.58
N ASN A 165 6.53 20.33 -25.47
CA ASN A 165 6.91 19.17 -26.24
C ASN A 165 6.09 17.92 -25.84
N LEU A 166 5.82 17.73 -24.55
CA LEU A 166 4.96 16.66 -24.07
C LEU A 166 3.50 16.81 -24.53
N GLN A 167 3.02 18.04 -24.68
CA GLN A 167 1.68 18.33 -25.21
C GLN A 167 1.54 18.02 -26.71
N LYS A 168 2.61 18.10 -27.47
CA LYS A 168 2.61 17.79 -28.91
C LYS A 168 2.70 16.29 -29.19
N MET A 169 3.02 15.48 -28.19
CA MET A 169 3.16 14.02 -28.30
C MET A 169 1.89 13.24 -27.91
N ASN A 170 0.88 13.91 -27.37
CA ASN A 170 -0.44 13.38 -27.06
C ASN A 170 -1.50 13.97 -28.04
#